data_9e80a08e2f2297ff11578a6410fba8cf
#
_entry.id   9e80a08e2f2297ff11578a6410fba8cf
#
_cell.length_a   1.000
_cell.length_b   1.000
_cell.length_c   1.000
_cell.angle_alpha   90.00
_cell.angle_beta   90.00
_cell.angle_gamma   90.00
#
_symmetry.space_group_name_H-M   'P 1'
#
loop_
_entity.id
_entity.type
_entity.pdbx_description
1 polymer ?
#
loop_
_entity_poly.entity_id
_entity_poly.type
_entity_poly.pdbx_seq_one_letter_code
_entity_poly.pdbx_strand_id
1 'polypeptide(L)'
;MANSIMIVTGVVFVIIAFIAIAVIRCYNGMVVLRNRVENQGAQIEVQLKRRADLIPNLIETTKGYASYEQQTLTQVTELRSKVLSAASPAESYMAGEALGHEASRMLAIGEKYPELKANSNFLQLQKELADTEDKIVKARQFYNDTVTKYNTAIMMFPRSAFAGIFGFKKMELLEAAASERQATRMNGDTFKMN
;
A
#
# COMPACT_ATOMS: atom_id res chain seq x y z
N MET A 1 -22.79 -46.40 -38.32
CA MET A 1 -22.53 -44.94 -38.56
C MET A 1 -23.28 -44.05 -37.55
N ALA A 2 -24.58 -44.16 -37.31
CA ALA A 2 -25.32 -43.33 -36.36
C ALA A 2 -24.78 -43.38 -34.89
N ASN A 3 -24.45 -44.56 -34.38
CA ASN A 3 -23.93 -44.73 -33.02
C ASN A 3 -22.54 -44.08 -32.87
N SER A 4 -21.68 -44.11 -33.90
CA SER A 4 -20.36 -43.48 -33.86
C SER A 4 -20.48 -41.96 -33.85
N ILE A 5 -21.42 -41.39 -34.59
CA ILE A 5 -21.69 -39.96 -34.61
C ILE A 5 -22.20 -39.50 -33.23
N MET A 6 -23.11 -40.25 -32.62
CA MET A 6 -23.67 -39.94 -31.31
C MET A 6 -22.60 -39.97 -30.20
N ILE A 7 -21.68 -40.92 -30.24
CA ILE A 7 -20.54 -40.99 -29.30
C ILE A 7 -19.62 -39.79 -29.49
N VAL A 8 -19.27 -39.44 -30.73
CA VAL A 8 -18.38 -38.29 -31.03
C VAL A 8 -19.03 -36.98 -30.55
N THR A 9 -20.31 -36.79 -30.79
CA THR A 9 -21.05 -35.61 -30.32
C THR A 9 -21.09 -35.52 -28.80
N GLY A 10 -21.27 -36.64 -28.10
CA GLY A 10 -21.23 -36.70 -26.65
C GLY A 10 -19.86 -36.33 -26.09
N VAL A 11 -18.79 -36.86 -26.67
CA VAL A 11 -17.40 -36.53 -26.27
C VAL A 11 -17.08 -35.03 -26.47
N VAL A 12 -17.48 -34.48 -27.61
CA VAL A 12 -17.29 -33.05 -27.91
C VAL A 12 -18.04 -32.18 -26.87
N PHE A 13 -19.28 -32.54 -26.53
CA PHE A 13 -20.04 -31.81 -25.52
C PHE A 13 -19.37 -31.85 -24.14
N VAL A 14 -18.84 -33.00 -23.72
CA VAL A 14 -18.12 -33.14 -22.44
C VAL A 14 -16.84 -32.25 -22.44
N ILE A 15 -16.11 -32.23 -23.54
CA ILE A 15 -14.90 -31.40 -23.66
C ILE A 15 -15.27 -29.90 -23.54
N ILE A 16 -16.31 -29.47 -24.23
CA ILE A 16 -16.78 -28.07 -24.19
C ILE A 16 -17.21 -27.71 -22.75
N ALA A 17 -17.97 -28.57 -22.08
CA ALA A 17 -18.38 -28.37 -20.70
C ALA A 17 -17.19 -28.26 -19.74
N PHE A 18 -16.18 -29.13 -19.91
CA PHE A 18 -14.94 -29.06 -19.12
C PHE A 18 -14.17 -27.75 -19.32
N ILE A 19 -14.03 -27.31 -20.58
CA ILE A 19 -13.37 -26.03 -20.90
C ILE A 19 -14.16 -24.87 -20.28
N ALA A 20 -15.50 -24.86 -20.39
CA ALA A 20 -16.32 -23.81 -19.80
C ALA A 20 -16.13 -23.70 -18.27
N ILE A 21 -16.15 -24.85 -17.58
CA ILE A 21 -15.92 -24.92 -16.14
C ILE A 21 -14.50 -24.40 -15.80
N ALA A 22 -13.49 -24.76 -16.56
CA ALA A 22 -12.11 -24.29 -16.35
C ALA A 22 -12.01 -22.76 -16.51
N VAL A 23 -12.64 -22.19 -17.54
CA VAL A 23 -12.68 -20.73 -17.77
C VAL A 23 -13.36 -20.01 -16.60
N ILE A 24 -14.53 -20.49 -16.16
CA ILE A 24 -15.26 -19.90 -15.04
C ILE A 24 -14.41 -19.92 -13.76
N ARG A 25 -13.74 -21.04 -13.46
CA ARG A 25 -12.86 -21.15 -12.29
C ARG A 25 -11.65 -20.23 -12.38
N CYS A 26 -11.05 -20.10 -13.56
CA CYS A 26 -9.96 -19.17 -13.81
C CYS A 26 -10.38 -17.72 -13.58
N TYR A 27 -11.53 -17.33 -14.15
CA TYR A 27 -12.09 -15.99 -13.98
C TYR A 27 -12.37 -15.67 -12.51
N ASN A 28 -13.15 -16.51 -11.84
CA ASN A 28 -13.50 -16.31 -10.43
C ASN A 28 -12.25 -16.23 -9.53
N GLY A 29 -11.24 -17.06 -9.81
CA GLY A 29 -9.97 -17.02 -9.08
C GLY A 29 -9.20 -15.71 -9.26
N MET A 30 -9.22 -15.11 -10.46
CA MET A 30 -8.60 -13.80 -10.72
C MET A 30 -9.37 -12.66 -10.06
N VAL A 31 -10.71 -12.69 -10.09
CA VAL A 31 -11.57 -11.72 -9.39
C VAL A 31 -11.31 -11.72 -7.89
N VAL A 32 -11.22 -12.89 -7.26
CA VAL A 32 -10.93 -13.01 -5.82
C VAL A 32 -9.58 -12.39 -5.48
N LEU A 33 -8.55 -12.63 -6.29
CA LEU A 33 -7.22 -12.05 -6.04
C LEU A 33 -7.22 -10.52 -6.25
N ARG A 34 -7.91 -10.02 -7.26
CA ARG A 34 -8.09 -8.60 -7.49
C ARG A 34 -8.75 -7.91 -6.29
N ASN A 35 -9.87 -8.45 -5.83
CA ASN A 35 -10.58 -7.91 -4.66
C ASN A 35 -9.70 -7.93 -3.39
N ARG A 36 -8.82 -8.94 -3.24
CA ARG A 36 -7.85 -8.96 -2.13
C ARG A 36 -6.86 -7.81 -2.22
N VAL A 37 -6.37 -7.47 -3.41
CA VAL A 37 -5.48 -6.31 -3.60
C VAL A 37 -6.20 -5.03 -3.24
N GLU A 38 -7.42 -4.82 -3.71
CA GLU A 38 -8.26 -3.66 -3.41
C GLU A 38 -8.48 -3.51 -1.89
N ASN A 39 -8.78 -4.62 -1.20
CA ASN A 39 -8.94 -4.63 0.26
C ASN A 39 -7.63 -4.26 1.00
N GLN A 40 -6.47 -4.73 0.53
CA GLN A 40 -5.19 -4.34 1.13
C GLN A 40 -4.87 -2.86 0.86
N GLY A 41 -5.21 -2.34 -0.30
CA GLY A 41 -5.12 -0.90 -0.61
C GLY A 41 -5.93 -0.06 0.36
N ALA A 42 -7.19 -0.42 0.60
CA ALA A 42 -8.06 0.24 1.57
C ALA A 42 -7.48 0.23 3.01
N GLN A 43 -6.80 -0.85 3.43
CA GLN A 43 -6.13 -0.89 4.75
C GLN A 43 -5.00 0.14 4.85
N ILE A 44 -4.23 0.36 3.78
CA ILE A 44 -3.21 1.41 3.75
C ILE A 44 -3.86 2.79 3.89
N GLU A 45 -4.91 3.07 3.11
CA GLU A 45 -5.63 4.35 3.14
C GLU A 45 -6.16 4.68 4.54
N VAL A 46 -6.69 3.69 5.26
CA VAL A 46 -7.14 3.86 6.65
C VAL A 46 -6.00 4.33 7.56
N GLN A 47 -4.80 3.76 7.44
CA GLN A 47 -3.66 4.17 8.27
C GLN A 47 -3.11 5.55 7.86
N LEU A 48 -3.07 5.83 6.56
CA LEU A 48 -2.65 7.15 6.05
C LEU A 48 -3.62 8.25 6.49
N LYS A 49 -4.93 7.98 6.47
CA LYS A 49 -5.93 8.89 7.01
C LYS A 49 -5.74 9.12 8.50
N ARG A 50 -5.49 8.05 9.28
CA ARG A 50 -5.20 8.18 10.72
C ARG A 50 -3.99 9.08 10.95
N ARG A 51 -2.89 8.92 10.18
CA ARG A 51 -1.74 9.83 10.24
C ARG A 51 -2.15 11.27 9.94
N ALA A 52 -2.91 11.49 8.87
CA ALA A 52 -3.39 12.82 8.48
C ALA A 52 -4.28 13.49 9.55
N ASP A 53 -5.04 12.69 10.32
CA ASP A 53 -5.90 13.19 11.40
C ASP A 53 -5.11 13.55 12.68
N LEU A 54 -3.91 13.00 12.88
CA LEU A 54 -3.01 13.36 13.98
C LEU A 54 -2.24 14.67 13.74
N ILE A 55 -2.06 15.07 12.50
CA ILE A 55 -1.25 16.23 12.11
C ILE A 55 -1.74 17.56 12.74
N PRO A 56 -3.04 17.91 12.72
CA PRO A 56 -3.51 19.14 13.35
C PRO A 56 -3.13 19.24 14.82
N ASN A 57 -3.24 18.13 15.57
CA ASN A 57 -2.89 18.09 16.99
C ASN A 57 -1.36 18.25 17.19
N LEU A 58 -0.54 17.70 16.28
CA LEU A 58 0.90 17.89 16.31
C LEU A 58 1.26 19.36 16.08
N ILE A 59 0.66 20.00 15.09
CA ILE A 59 0.85 21.43 14.80
C ILE A 59 0.49 22.27 16.03
N GLU A 60 -0.70 22.05 16.63
CA GLU A 60 -1.17 22.80 17.79
C GLU A 60 -0.26 22.64 18.99
N THR A 61 0.19 21.42 19.27
CA THR A 61 1.08 21.11 20.41
C THR A 61 2.45 21.74 20.25
N THR A 62 2.97 21.86 19.01
CA THR A 62 4.33 22.36 18.74
C THR A 62 4.36 23.87 18.46
N LYS A 63 3.23 24.48 18.11
CA LYS A 63 3.10 25.89 17.73
C LYS A 63 3.63 26.88 18.77
N GLY A 64 3.50 26.56 20.05
CA GLY A 64 3.97 27.43 21.16
C GLY A 64 5.48 27.41 21.37
N TYR A 65 6.20 26.42 20.82
CA TYR A 65 7.62 26.19 21.08
C TYR A 65 8.52 26.51 19.89
N ALA A 66 7.99 26.46 18.69
CA ALA A 66 8.76 26.73 17.47
C ALA A 66 8.04 27.75 16.61
N SER A 67 8.73 28.83 16.27
CA SER A 67 8.29 29.72 15.18
C SER A 67 8.47 28.95 13.88
N TYR A 68 7.44 28.16 13.50
CA TYR A 68 7.44 27.54 12.18
C TYR A 68 7.41 28.64 11.12
N GLU A 69 8.28 28.52 10.15
CA GLU A 69 8.10 29.27 8.92
C GLU A 69 6.73 28.93 8.35
N GLN A 70 5.99 29.94 7.96
CA GLN A 70 4.66 29.80 7.33
C GLN A 70 4.66 28.76 6.22
N GLN A 71 5.78 28.59 5.54
CA GLN A 71 5.99 27.62 4.49
C GLN A 71 5.84 26.16 4.97
N THR A 72 6.40 25.81 6.14
CA THR A 72 6.30 24.44 6.68
C THR A 72 4.84 24.09 7.02
N LEU A 73 4.10 25.01 7.65
CA LEU A 73 2.70 24.81 7.97
C LEU A 73 1.83 24.65 6.71
N THR A 74 2.07 25.47 5.69
CA THR A 74 1.40 25.38 4.41
C THR A 74 1.66 24.03 3.74
N GLN A 75 2.92 23.60 3.68
CA GLN A 75 3.31 22.33 3.08
C GLN A 75 2.66 21.12 3.76
N VAL A 76 2.66 21.08 5.09
CA VAL A 76 2.02 20.00 5.86
C VAL A 76 0.51 19.97 5.61
N THR A 77 -0.14 21.13 5.54
CA THR A 77 -1.58 21.24 5.28
C THR A 77 -1.92 20.79 3.86
N GLU A 78 -1.11 21.15 2.86
CA GLU A 78 -1.28 20.70 1.48
C GLU A 78 -1.09 19.18 1.34
N LEU A 79 -0.05 18.62 1.96
CA LEU A 79 0.20 17.17 1.95
C LEU A 79 -0.94 16.40 2.62
N ARG A 80 -1.44 16.91 3.75
CA ARG A 80 -2.62 16.35 4.41
C ARG A 80 -3.83 16.34 3.47
N SER A 81 -4.09 17.45 2.78
CA SER A 81 -5.18 17.54 1.81
C SER A 81 -5.02 16.53 0.68
N LYS A 82 -3.80 16.36 0.13
CA LYS A 82 -3.50 15.36 -0.90
C LYS A 82 -3.77 13.94 -0.44
N VAL A 83 -3.40 13.58 0.80
CA VAL A 83 -3.71 12.25 1.37
C VAL A 83 -5.22 12.02 1.41
N LEU A 84 -5.99 13.02 1.84
CA LEU A 84 -7.44 12.89 2.02
C LEU A 84 -8.23 12.91 0.69
N SER A 85 -7.66 13.49 -0.38
CA SER A 85 -8.31 13.62 -1.70
C SER A 85 -7.75 12.70 -2.77
N ALA A 86 -6.81 11.80 -2.41
CA ALA A 86 -6.17 10.89 -3.35
C ALA A 86 -7.19 9.99 -4.05
N ALA A 87 -7.04 9.83 -5.36
CA ALA A 87 -7.95 9.02 -6.18
C ALA A 87 -7.55 7.54 -6.26
N SER A 88 -6.35 7.19 -5.77
CA SER A 88 -5.84 5.82 -5.78
C SER A 88 -4.99 5.51 -4.56
N PRO A 89 -4.88 4.21 -4.16
CA PRO A 89 -3.98 3.79 -3.07
C PRO A 89 -2.51 4.21 -3.28
N ALA A 90 -2.03 4.19 -4.51
CA ALA A 90 -0.66 4.59 -4.84
C ALA A 90 -0.45 6.09 -4.62
N GLU A 91 -1.39 6.93 -5.07
CA GLU A 91 -1.34 8.38 -4.85
C GLU A 91 -1.44 8.73 -3.37
N SER A 92 -2.38 8.10 -2.65
CA SER A 92 -2.53 8.25 -1.20
C SER A 92 -1.25 7.87 -0.45
N TYR A 93 -0.61 6.76 -0.86
CA TYR A 93 0.63 6.30 -0.27
C TYR A 93 1.78 7.31 -0.51
N MET A 94 1.98 7.79 -1.74
CA MET A 94 3.03 8.78 -2.04
C MET A 94 2.85 10.08 -1.25
N ALA A 95 1.63 10.61 -1.20
CA ALA A 95 1.32 11.80 -0.40
C ALA A 95 1.51 11.54 1.11
N GLY A 96 1.13 10.35 1.58
CA GLY A 96 1.28 9.90 2.96
C GLY A 96 2.74 9.77 3.39
N GLU A 97 3.62 9.26 2.53
CA GLU A 97 5.06 9.20 2.80
C GLU A 97 5.68 10.61 2.95
N ALA A 98 5.33 11.52 2.03
CA ALA A 98 5.76 12.91 2.14
C ALA A 98 5.25 13.57 3.44
N LEU A 99 3.99 13.32 3.82
CA LEU A 99 3.41 13.81 5.08
C LEU A 99 4.12 13.21 6.30
N GLY A 100 4.47 11.93 6.27
CA GLY A 100 5.22 11.23 7.32
C GLY A 100 6.60 11.83 7.53
N HIS A 101 7.29 12.17 6.45
CA HIS A 101 8.59 12.85 6.52
C HIS A 101 8.49 14.22 7.20
N GLU A 102 7.49 15.02 6.84
CA GLU A 102 7.28 16.33 7.49
C GLU A 102 6.86 16.17 8.96
N ALA A 103 6.02 15.19 9.29
CA ALA A 103 5.67 14.89 10.67
C ALA A 103 6.90 14.51 11.51
N SER A 104 7.82 13.71 10.97
CA SER A 104 9.08 13.34 11.62
C SER A 104 9.99 14.57 11.87
N ARG A 105 10.06 15.51 10.92
CA ARG A 105 10.77 16.78 11.11
C ARG A 105 10.15 17.61 12.23
N MET A 106 8.83 17.65 12.33
CA MET A 106 8.13 18.33 13.42
C MET A 106 8.40 17.66 14.77
N LEU A 107 8.44 16.33 14.84
CA LEU A 107 8.77 15.61 16.06
C LEU A 107 10.23 15.86 16.53
N ALA A 108 11.16 16.00 15.60
CA ALA A 108 12.57 16.31 15.91
C ALA A 108 12.75 17.68 16.61
N ILE A 109 11.77 18.58 16.52
CA ILE A 109 11.79 19.86 17.26
C ILE A 109 11.75 19.61 18.76
N GLY A 110 11.01 18.59 19.23
CA GLY A 110 10.98 18.24 20.64
C GLY A 110 12.34 17.98 21.27
N GLU A 111 13.34 17.57 20.48
CA GLU A 111 14.70 17.37 20.97
C GLU A 111 15.40 18.68 21.34
N LYS A 112 15.00 19.78 20.72
CA LYS A 112 15.57 21.12 20.97
C LYS A 112 14.88 21.86 22.13
N TYR A 113 13.67 21.42 22.51
CA TYR A 113 12.85 22.05 23.54
C TYR A 113 12.48 21.04 24.64
N PRO A 114 13.23 21.00 25.76
CA PRO A 114 13.01 20.03 26.86
C PRO A 114 11.60 20.09 27.45
N GLU A 115 10.98 21.27 27.51
CA GLU A 115 9.61 21.45 28.01
C GLU A 115 8.58 20.79 27.08
N LEU A 116 8.76 20.89 25.74
CA LEU A 116 7.94 20.19 24.76
C LEU A 116 8.13 18.68 24.88
N LYS A 117 9.37 18.23 25.02
CA LYS A 117 9.70 16.80 25.17
C LYS A 117 9.06 16.19 26.42
N ALA A 118 8.88 16.97 27.49
CA ALA A 118 8.21 16.54 28.72
C ALA A 118 6.68 16.65 28.66
N ASN A 119 6.12 17.28 27.61
CA ASN A 119 4.68 17.46 27.47
C ASN A 119 4.00 16.11 27.16
N SER A 120 3.01 15.72 28.00
CA SER A 120 2.31 14.45 27.89
C SER A 120 1.56 14.27 26.56
N ASN A 121 0.96 15.34 26.02
CA ASN A 121 0.26 15.31 24.75
C ASN A 121 1.23 15.09 23.60
N PHE A 122 2.43 15.72 23.65
CA PHE A 122 3.47 15.52 22.65
C PHE A 122 3.99 14.09 22.65
N LEU A 123 4.26 13.51 23.83
CA LEU A 123 4.70 12.12 23.97
C LEU A 123 3.64 11.13 23.45
N GLN A 124 2.38 11.39 23.74
CA GLN A 124 1.28 10.58 23.23
C GLN A 124 1.20 10.64 21.69
N LEU A 125 1.26 11.84 21.10
CA LEU A 125 1.25 12.03 19.65
C LEU A 125 2.45 11.35 18.97
N GLN A 126 3.65 11.46 19.55
CA GLN A 126 4.84 10.77 19.08
C GLN A 126 4.62 9.25 19.03
N LYS A 127 4.05 8.68 20.10
CA LYS A 127 3.73 7.25 20.15
C LYS A 127 2.68 6.86 19.13
N GLU A 128 1.59 7.62 18.99
CA GLU A 128 0.52 7.32 18.03
C GLU A 128 1.00 7.43 16.58
N LEU A 129 1.87 8.39 16.26
CA LEU A 129 2.50 8.51 14.95
C LEU A 129 3.44 7.34 14.67
N ALA A 130 4.26 6.92 15.63
CA ALA A 130 5.13 5.74 15.50
C ALA A 130 4.32 4.45 15.30
N ASP A 131 3.27 4.24 16.11
CA ASP A 131 2.35 3.10 15.95
C ASP A 131 1.67 3.08 14.57
N THR A 132 1.34 4.26 14.05
CA THR A 132 0.70 4.41 12.72
C THR A 132 1.70 4.09 11.62
N GLU A 133 2.97 4.53 11.75
CA GLU A 133 4.06 4.21 10.84
C GLU A 133 4.26 2.70 10.72
N ASP A 134 4.40 2.01 11.85
CA ASP A 134 4.54 0.54 11.89
C ASP A 134 3.39 -0.18 11.18
N LYS A 135 2.16 0.35 11.32
CA LYS A 135 0.98 -0.21 10.65
C LYS A 135 1.00 0.05 9.14
N ILE A 136 1.46 1.23 8.71
CA ILE A 136 1.61 1.57 7.28
C ILE A 136 2.65 0.63 6.64
N VAL A 137 3.80 0.43 7.27
CA VAL A 137 4.85 -0.48 6.79
C VAL A 137 4.31 -1.90 6.63
N LYS A 138 3.59 -2.43 7.63
CA LYS A 138 2.98 -3.76 7.57
C LYS A 138 1.90 -3.85 6.48
N ALA A 139 1.02 -2.86 6.38
CA ALA A 139 -0.04 -2.83 5.38
C ALA A 139 0.55 -2.79 3.96
N ARG A 140 1.63 -2.02 3.73
CA ARG A 140 2.39 -2.00 2.47
C ARG A 140 2.98 -3.37 2.12
N GLN A 141 3.59 -4.07 3.09
CA GLN A 141 4.10 -5.42 2.85
C GLN A 141 2.98 -6.38 2.40
N PHE A 142 1.85 -6.40 3.12
CA PHE A 142 0.71 -7.24 2.75
C PHE A 142 0.10 -6.87 1.40
N TYR A 143 0.04 -5.58 1.06
CA TYR A 143 -0.38 -5.13 -0.25
C TYR A 143 0.55 -5.67 -1.34
N ASN A 144 1.87 -5.45 -1.21
CA ASN A 144 2.86 -5.88 -2.18
C ASN A 144 2.87 -7.41 -2.37
N ASP A 145 2.75 -8.17 -1.28
CA ASP A 145 2.63 -9.62 -1.34
C ASP A 145 1.38 -10.06 -2.10
N THR A 146 0.27 -9.37 -1.88
CA THR A 146 -1.01 -9.68 -2.54
C THR A 146 -0.96 -9.29 -4.02
N VAL A 147 -0.39 -8.13 -4.37
CA VAL A 147 -0.14 -7.72 -5.75
C VAL A 147 0.77 -8.71 -6.46
N THR A 148 1.83 -9.17 -5.82
CA THR A 148 2.75 -10.17 -6.39
C THR A 148 2.00 -11.48 -6.69
N LYS A 149 1.18 -11.97 -5.75
CA LYS A 149 0.36 -13.17 -5.95
C LYS A 149 -0.66 -12.98 -7.10
N TYR A 150 -1.31 -11.82 -7.16
CA TYR A 150 -2.23 -11.50 -8.26
C TYR A 150 -1.51 -11.44 -9.61
N ASN A 151 -0.40 -10.69 -9.71
CA ASN A 151 0.37 -10.55 -10.93
C ASN A 151 0.91 -11.91 -11.42
N THR A 152 1.41 -12.73 -10.51
CA THR A 152 1.85 -14.09 -10.83
C THR A 152 0.69 -14.92 -11.35
N ALA A 153 -0.46 -14.88 -10.69
CA ALA A 153 -1.63 -15.68 -11.08
C ALA A 153 -2.15 -15.35 -12.47
N ILE A 154 -2.16 -14.07 -12.89
CA ILE A 154 -2.60 -13.68 -14.24
C ILE A 154 -1.57 -14.01 -15.32
N MET A 155 -0.30 -14.26 -14.96
CA MET A 155 0.76 -14.68 -15.89
C MET A 155 0.89 -16.18 -16.02
N MET A 156 0.39 -16.96 -15.08
CA MET A 156 0.48 -18.43 -15.10
C MET A 156 -0.61 -19.06 -15.97
N PHE A 157 -0.23 -20.11 -16.73
CA PHE A 157 -1.22 -20.92 -17.47
C PHE A 157 -2.09 -21.73 -16.47
N PRO A 158 -3.40 -21.93 -16.75
CA PRO A 158 -4.16 -21.50 -17.93
C PRO A 158 -4.72 -20.07 -17.86
N ARG A 159 -4.59 -19.34 -16.71
CA ARG A 159 -5.16 -18.01 -16.51
C ARG A 159 -4.62 -16.97 -17.49
N SER A 160 -3.33 -17.05 -17.85
CA SER A 160 -2.68 -16.11 -18.77
C SER A 160 -3.35 -16.06 -20.15
N ALA A 161 -3.93 -17.17 -20.61
CA ALA A 161 -4.64 -17.22 -21.89
C ALA A 161 -5.94 -16.39 -21.87
N PHE A 162 -6.54 -16.22 -20.70
CA PHE A 162 -7.83 -15.55 -20.53
C PHE A 162 -7.72 -14.17 -19.89
N ALA A 163 -6.63 -13.88 -19.15
CA ALA A 163 -6.45 -12.64 -18.40
C ALA A 163 -6.62 -11.40 -19.29
N GLY A 164 -5.98 -11.37 -20.45
CA GLY A 164 -6.09 -10.25 -21.41
C GLY A 164 -7.51 -10.08 -21.94
N ILE A 165 -8.21 -11.18 -22.26
CA ILE A 165 -9.58 -11.17 -22.79
C ILE A 165 -10.56 -10.57 -21.76
N PHE A 166 -10.39 -10.91 -20.47
CA PHE A 166 -11.22 -10.40 -19.38
C PHE A 166 -10.74 -9.08 -18.77
N GLY A 167 -9.70 -8.45 -19.34
CA GLY A 167 -9.23 -7.13 -18.93
C GLY A 167 -8.45 -7.12 -17.62
N PHE A 168 -7.92 -8.26 -17.15
CA PHE A 168 -7.01 -8.32 -16.01
C PHE A 168 -5.63 -7.82 -16.43
N LYS A 169 -5.18 -6.73 -15.77
CA LYS A 169 -3.87 -6.10 -16.02
C LYS A 169 -3.01 -6.22 -14.78
N LYS A 170 -1.69 -6.17 -14.95
CA LYS A 170 -0.76 -6.11 -13.83
C LYS A 170 -1.03 -4.87 -12.99
N MET A 171 -0.91 -5.02 -11.68
CA MET A 171 -0.96 -3.94 -10.69
C MET A 171 0.45 -3.58 -10.24
N GLU A 172 0.66 -2.32 -9.90
CA GLU A 172 1.95 -1.80 -9.45
C GLU A 172 2.15 -2.07 -7.96
N LEU A 173 3.42 -2.30 -7.60
CA LEU A 173 3.87 -2.41 -6.22
C LEU A 173 4.08 -1.01 -5.64
N LEU A 174 3.81 -0.84 -4.36
CA LEU A 174 4.18 0.36 -3.63
C LEU A 174 5.66 0.26 -3.23
N GLU A 175 6.48 1.17 -3.76
CA GLU A 175 7.90 1.20 -3.47
C GLU A 175 8.19 1.64 -2.04
N ALA A 176 9.28 1.12 -1.46
CA ALA A 176 9.78 1.61 -0.19
C ALA A 176 10.28 3.05 -0.31
N ALA A 177 10.12 3.84 0.75
CA ALA A 177 10.63 5.20 0.80
C ALA A 177 12.15 5.23 0.50
N ALA A 178 12.62 6.33 -0.12
CA ALA A 178 14.03 6.46 -0.48
C ALA A 178 14.97 6.33 0.74
N SER A 179 14.52 6.77 1.92
CA SER A 179 15.20 6.63 3.20
C SER A 179 15.40 5.18 3.64
N GLU A 180 14.40 4.32 3.46
CA GLU A 180 14.49 2.89 3.78
C GLU A 180 15.47 2.16 2.85
N ARG A 181 15.51 2.55 1.57
CA ARG A 181 16.47 2.00 0.59
C ARG A 181 17.91 2.37 0.91
N GLN A 182 18.17 3.55 1.46
CA GLN A 182 19.51 3.98 1.87
C GLN A 182 19.99 3.27 3.13
N ALA A 183 19.13 3.07 4.13
CA ALA A 183 19.47 2.34 5.36
C ALA A 183 19.92 0.89 5.07
N THR A 184 19.29 0.23 4.11
CA THR A 184 19.66 -1.14 3.70
C THR A 184 21.04 -1.19 3.01
N ARG A 185 21.44 -0.14 2.28
CA ARG A 185 22.78 -0.07 1.65
C ARG A 185 23.91 0.13 2.66
N MET A 186 23.69 0.89 3.72
CA MET A 186 24.72 1.12 4.76
C MET A 186 25.06 -0.13 5.56
N ASN A 187 24.10 -1.05 5.75
CA ASN A 187 24.35 -2.34 6.42
C ASN A 187 25.12 -3.37 5.54
N GLY A 188 25.13 -3.21 4.22
CA GLY A 188 25.84 -4.08 3.30
C GLY A 188 27.35 -3.83 3.21
N ASP A 189 27.81 -2.62 3.48
CA ASP A 189 29.22 -2.24 3.36
C ASP A 189 30.05 -2.56 4.62
N THR A 190 29.41 -2.76 5.76
CA THR A 190 30.10 -3.13 7.02
C THR A 190 30.52 -4.62 7.06
N PHE A 191 30.08 -5.44 6.11
CA PHE A 191 30.41 -6.87 6.09
C PHE A 191 31.62 -7.23 5.19
N LYS A 192 32.27 -6.24 4.58
CA LYS A 192 33.43 -6.47 3.67
C LYS A 192 34.80 -6.19 4.28
N MET A 193 34.91 -6.05 5.58
CA MET A 193 36.24 -5.92 6.24
C MET A 193 36.36 -6.95 7.35
N ASN A 194 36.76 -8.17 6.97
CA ASN A 194 37.75 -9.03 7.65
C ASN A 194 38.02 -10.26 6.80
#